data_908624ac11555df4f5a3803f5a154d10
#
_entry.id   908624ac11555df4f5a3803f5a154d10
#
_cell.length_a   1.000
_cell.length_b   1.000
_cell.length_c   1.000
_cell.angle_alpha   90.00
_cell.angle_beta   90.00
_cell.angle_gamma   90.00
#
_symmetry.space_group_name_H-M   'P 1'
#
loop_
_entity.id
_entity.type
_entity.pdbx_description
1 polymer ?
#
loop_
_entity_poly.entity_id
_entity_poly.type
_entity_poly.pdbx_seq_one_letter_code
_entity_poly.pdbx_strand_id
1 'polypeptide(L)'
;MCIRDRLDGDLLLSSTEVLDLDEDLYRQGKWVVRLYAEAITPASPRWMQGSKMRVEASGEEEIIQGLADHVRETLIDDRMMIVWGSGGTLRTIGGILGFELNTLGIDITVGGNIIGSDLNENEILSALKEHQGDVMLLLSPMGGQGFLIGRGNLQLSPDVLRIIGVNRVLGIVTPAKMLTLRSLRIETGDSEMDQRFSDKKYLKVLQGYRTTRVLKLSVD
;
A
#
# COMPACT_ATOMS: atom_id res chain seq x y z
N MET A 1 2.28 14.75 -12.36
CA MET A 1 2.56 16.13 -12.87
C MET A 1 3.81 16.04 -13.72
N CYS A 2 3.70 16.34 -14.98
CA CYS A 2 4.76 16.10 -15.98
C CYS A 2 5.45 17.42 -16.34
N ILE A 3 6.74 17.35 -16.68
CA ILE A 3 7.51 18.48 -17.26
C ILE A 3 6.80 19.04 -18.51
N ARG A 4 6.11 18.18 -19.26
CA ARG A 4 5.32 18.54 -20.43
C ARG A 4 4.23 19.58 -20.10
N ASP A 5 3.46 19.37 -19.00
CA ASP A 5 2.37 20.27 -18.61
C ASP A 5 2.87 21.70 -18.32
N ARG A 6 4.14 21.82 -17.89
CA ARG A 6 4.79 23.11 -17.67
C ARG A 6 5.22 23.78 -18.99
N LEU A 7 5.70 22.99 -19.95
CA LEU A 7 6.11 23.48 -21.27
C LEU A 7 4.92 23.95 -22.09
N ASP A 8 3.76 23.33 -21.89
CA ASP A 8 2.50 23.68 -22.55
C ASP A 8 1.80 24.88 -21.90
N GLY A 9 2.36 25.44 -20.81
CA GLY A 9 1.84 26.63 -20.12
C GLY A 9 0.66 26.39 -19.19
N ASP A 10 0.30 25.13 -18.95
CA ASP A 10 -0.86 24.74 -18.17
C ASP A 10 -0.63 24.79 -16.63
N LEU A 11 0.62 25.05 -16.21
CA LEU A 11 0.99 25.10 -14.80
C LEU A 11 1.45 26.49 -14.38
N LEU A 12 0.76 27.03 -13.38
CA LEU A 12 1.18 28.23 -12.67
C LEU A 12 2.18 27.91 -11.57
N LEU A 13 3.00 28.88 -11.20
CA LEU A 13 3.84 28.77 -10.01
C LEU A 13 3.01 29.22 -8.78
N SER A 14 3.02 28.42 -7.75
CA SER A 14 2.35 28.73 -6.50
C SER A 14 3.25 28.43 -5.32
N SER A 15 3.11 29.24 -4.26
CA SER A 15 3.69 28.90 -2.95
C SER A 15 2.96 27.68 -2.39
N THR A 16 3.71 26.72 -1.89
CA THR A 16 3.18 25.50 -1.29
C THR A 16 3.97 25.13 -0.04
N GLU A 17 3.28 24.61 0.93
CA GLU A 17 3.88 24.07 2.15
C GLU A 17 4.51 22.70 1.86
N VAL A 18 5.74 22.52 2.31
CA VAL A 18 6.41 21.21 2.33
C VAL A 18 6.10 20.55 3.66
N LEU A 19 5.09 19.70 3.64
CA LEU A 19 4.61 18.96 4.80
C LEU A 19 5.01 17.49 4.67
N ASP A 20 5.49 16.91 5.75
CA ASP A 20 5.70 15.47 5.81
C ASP A 20 5.37 14.90 7.20
N LEU A 21 5.20 13.60 7.26
CA LEU A 21 5.02 12.89 8.51
C LEU A 21 6.34 12.82 9.28
N ASP A 22 6.25 12.99 10.60
CA ASP A 22 7.34 12.60 11.48
C ASP A 22 7.38 11.06 11.51
N GLU A 23 8.37 10.48 10.83
CA GLU A 23 8.48 9.03 10.68
C GLU A 23 8.64 8.30 12.01
N ASP A 24 9.39 8.86 12.96
CA ASP A 24 9.60 8.25 14.27
C ASP A 24 8.31 8.18 15.07
N LEU A 25 7.51 9.24 15.04
CA LEU A 25 6.20 9.26 15.67
C LEU A 25 5.20 8.39 14.92
N TYR A 26 5.29 8.35 13.59
CA TYR A 26 4.41 7.49 12.80
C TYR A 26 4.69 6.00 13.02
N ARG A 27 5.95 5.60 13.18
CA ARG A 27 6.33 4.23 13.60
C ARG A 27 5.74 3.83 14.97
N GLN A 28 5.55 4.81 15.85
CA GLN A 28 4.88 4.63 17.15
C GLN A 28 3.34 4.67 17.07
N GLY A 29 2.77 4.79 15.86
CA GLY A 29 1.34 4.90 15.64
C GLY A 29 0.75 6.29 15.84
N LYS A 30 1.58 7.34 15.97
CA LYS A 30 1.16 8.73 16.14
C LYS A 30 1.19 9.44 14.79
N TRP A 31 0.07 10.05 14.42
CA TRP A 31 -0.03 10.85 13.20
C TRP A 31 0.38 12.29 13.49
N VAL A 32 1.61 12.66 13.19
CA VAL A 32 2.12 14.01 13.35
C VAL A 32 2.67 14.49 12.01
N VAL A 33 2.06 15.54 11.45
CA VAL A 33 2.55 16.22 10.25
C VAL A 33 3.34 17.45 10.67
N ARG A 34 4.53 17.62 10.14
CA ARG A 34 5.37 18.79 10.36
C ARG A 34 5.50 19.61 9.09
N LEU A 35 5.50 20.92 9.25
CA LEU A 35 5.91 21.87 8.21
C LEU A 35 7.43 21.95 8.20
N TYR A 36 8.04 21.53 7.09
CA TYR A 36 9.49 21.58 6.93
C TYR A 36 9.96 22.84 6.21
N ALA A 37 9.20 23.30 5.24
CA ALA A 37 9.54 24.49 4.47
C ALA A 37 8.33 25.00 3.69
N GLU A 38 8.46 26.23 3.15
CA GLU A 38 7.63 26.72 2.05
C GLU A 38 8.47 26.72 0.78
N ALA A 39 7.88 26.30 -0.34
CA ALA A 39 8.53 26.23 -1.62
C ALA A 39 7.62 26.78 -2.74
N ILE A 40 8.24 27.30 -3.78
CA ILE A 40 7.54 27.69 -5.00
C ILE A 40 7.56 26.48 -5.95
N THR A 41 6.38 25.95 -6.26
CA THR A 41 6.23 24.76 -7.08
C THR A 41 5.30 25.01 -8.26
N PRO A 42 5.45 24.29 -9.36
CA PRO A 42 4.42 24.23 -10.38
C PRO A 42 3.15 23.64 -9.78
N ALA A 43 2.04 24.36 -9.88
CA ALA A 43 0.75 23.98 -9.30
C ALA A 43 -0.33 23.91 -10.37
N SER A 44 -1.13 22.86 -10.31
CA SER A 44 -2.38 22.76 -11.03
C SER A 44 -3.52 22.56 -10.03
N PRO A 45 -4.58 23.35 -10.08
CA PRO A 45 -5.74 23.15 -9.19
C PRO A 45 -6.30 21.73 -9.24
N ARG A 46 -6.09 21.04 -10.35
CA ARG A 46 -6.54 19.66 -10.58
C ARG A 46 -5.70 18.60 -9.85
N TRP A 47 -4.43 18.92 -9.50
CA TRP A 47 -3.46 17.96 -8.99
C TRP A 47 -2.82 18.38 -7.66
N MET A 48 -3.31 19.46 -7.04
CA MET A 48 -2.84 19.83 -5.72
C MET A 48 -3.23 18.76 -4.71
N GLN A 49 -2.24 18.27 -4.00
CA GLN A 49 -2.46 17.34 -2.89
C GLN A 49 -2.99 18.17 -1.72
N GLY A 50 -4.29 18.05 -1.42
CA GLY A 50 -4.84 18.56 -0.17
C GLY A 50 -4.17 17.89 1.03
N SER A 51 -4.09 18.58 2.15
CA SER A 51 -3.61 18.02 3.41
C SER A 51 -4.25 16.65 3.66
N LYS A 52 -3.42 15.67 4.08
CA LYS A 52 -3.89 14.32 4.42
C LYS A 52 -4.97 14.44 5.50
N MET A 53 -6.23 14.44 5.12
CA MET A 53 -7.34 14.50 6.05
C MET A 53 -7.55 13.14 6.70
N ARG A 54 -7.61 13.13 8.02
CA ARG A 54 -8.04 11.98 8.81
C ARG A 54 -9.55 11.86 8.68
N VAL A 55 -10.02 10.89 7.92
CA VAL A 55 -11.45 10.56 7.89
C VAL A 55 -11.70 9.58 9.04
N GLU A 56 -12.20 10.08 10.15
CA GLU A 56 -12.72 9.25 11.23
C GLU A 56 -14.11 8.77 10.81
N ALA A 57 -14.19 7.54 10.34
CA ALA A 57 -15.47 6.87 10.14
C ALA A 57 -15.83 6.13 11.43
N SER A 58 -16.96 6.44 12.02
CA SER A 58 -17.56 5.60 13.08
C SER A 58 -17.77 4.18 12.53
N GLY A 59 -17.21 3.20 13.20
CA GLY A 59 -17.24 1.80 12.75
C GLY A 59 -15.96 1.31 12.06
N GLU A 60 -14.90 2.12 11.94
CA GLU A 60 -13.66 1.67 11.31
C GLU A 60 -12.99 0.53 12.09
N GLU A 61 -13.10 0.54 13.41
CA GLU A 61 -12.57 -0.54 14.28
C GLU A 61 -13.24 -1.88 13.99
N GLU A 62 -14.57 -1.90 13.85
CA GLU A 62 -15.33 -3.12 13.52
C GLU A 62 -14.97 -3.65 12.12
N ILE A 63 -14.75 -2.75 11.17
CA ILE A 63 -14.33 -3.11 9.82
C ILE A 63 -12.93 -3.73 9.85
N ILE A 64 -12.00 -3.12 10.56
CA ILE A 64 -10.63 -3.62 10.67
C ILE A 64 -10.62 -4.96 11.43
N GLN A 65 -11.42 -5.12 12.49
CA GLN A 65 -11.62 -6.40 13.15
C GLN A 65 -12.13 -7.46 12.16
N GLY A 66 -13.16 -7.15 11.39
CA GLY A 66 -13.70 -8.04 10.37
C GLY A 66 -12.70 -8.40 9.26
N LEU A 67 -11.82 -7.46 8.88
CA LEU A 67 -10.71 -7.72 7.96
C LEU A 67 -9.69 -8.70 8.56
N ALA A 68 -9.33 -8.50 9.83
CA ALA A 68 -8.42 -9.38 10.55
C ALA A 68 -8.99 -10.80 10.68
N ASP A 69 -10.27 -10.92 11.03
CA ASP A 69 -10.94 -12.22 11.15
C ASP A 69 -10.99 -12.95 9.80
N HIS A 70 -11.27 -12.22 8.71
CA HIS A 70 -11.24 -12.81 7.36
C HIS A 70 -9.84 -13.29 6.99
N VAL A 71 -8.80 -12.50 7.24
CA VAL A 71 -7.40 -12.90 6.98
C VAL A 71 -7.04 -14.13 7.81
N ARG A 72 -7.41 -14.16 9.09
CA ARG A 72 -7.16 -15.31 9.98
C ARG A 72 -7.80 -16.59 9.44
N GLU A 73 -9.06 -16.52 9.02
CA GLU A 73 -9.81 -17.69 8.59
C GLU A 73 -9.42 -18.20 7.19
N THR A 74 -8.96 -17.30 6.31
CA THR A 74 -8.83 -17.64 4.88
C THR A 74 -7.42 -17.64 4.35
N LEU A 75 -6.49 -16.95 5.02
CA LEU A 75 -5.12 -16.78 4.54
C LEU A 75 -4.07 -17.31 5.51
N ILE A 76 -4.38 -17.48 6.81
CA ILE A 76 -3.41 -18.02 7.76
C ILE A 76 -3.60 -19.52 7.86
N ASP A 77 -2.71 -20.27 7.23
CA ASP A 77 -2.54 -21.71 7.39
C ASP A 77 -1.04 -22.04 7.57
N ASP A 78 -0.73 -23.29 7.92
CA ASP A 78 0.62 -23.70 8.29
C ASP A 78 1.67 -23.50 7.19
N ARG A 79 1.27 -23.35 5.94
CA ARG A 79 2.16 -23.25 4.78
C ARG A 79 2.05 -21.92 4.02
N MET A 80 1.06 -21.12 4.34
CA MET A 80 0.86 -19.85 3.66
C MET A 80 1.91 -18.84 4.12
N MET A 81 2.67 -18.32 3.18
CA MET A 81 3.50 -17.14 3.38
C MET A 81 2.68 -15.91 3.05
N ILE A 82 2.62 -14.96 3.95
CA ILE A 82 2.03 -13.65 3.71
C ILE A 82 3.12 -12.60 3.74
N VAL A 83 3.28 -11.90 2.62
CA VAL A 83 4.10 -10.70 2.51
C VAL A 83 3.21 -9.50 2.81
N TRP A 84 3.50 -8.80 3.90
CA TRP A 84 2.74 -7.66 4.37
C TRP A 84 3.36 -6.38 3.87
N GLY A 85 2.59 -5.61 3.12
CA GLY A 85 3.00 -4.28 2.68
C GLY A 85 3.01 -3.26 3.82
N SER A 86 3.62 -2.12 3.56
CA SER A 86 3.63 -0.99 4.49
C SER A 86 2.24 -0.35 4.67
N GLY A 87 2.03 0.28 5.80
CA GLY A 87 0.86 1.11 6.09
C GLY A 87 0.10 0.78 7.37
N GLY A 88 -0.49 1.82 7.98
CA GLY A 88 -1.17 1.70 9.28
C GLY A 88 -2.32 0.70 9.30
N THR A 89 -3.07 0.55 8.21
CA THR A 89 -4.18 -0.42 8.13
C THR A 89 -3.68 -1.86 8.29
N LEU A 90 -2.60 -2.24 7.58
CA LEU A 90 -2.02 -3.58 7.67
C LEU A 90 -1.38 -3.82 9.04
N ARG A 91 -0.69 -2.80 9.59
CA ARG A 91 -0.16 -2.88 10.95
C ARG A 91 -1.26 -3.12 11.99
N THR A 92 -2.39 -2.41 11.89
CA THR A 92 -3.51 -2.62 12.84
C THR A 92 -4.11 -4.01 12.70
N ILE A 93 -4.30 -4.50 11.47
CA ILE A 93 -4.76 -5.88 11.21
C ILE A 93 -3.75 -6.88 11.80
N GLY A 94 -2.45 -6.69 11.55
CA GLY A 94 -1.40 -7.52 12.12
C GLY A 94 -1.45 -7.55 13.65
N GLY A 95 -1.61 -6.40 14.32
CA GLY A 95 -1.74 -6.30 15.76
C GLY A 95 -2.91 -7.11 16.32
N ILE A 96 -4.08 -7.10 15.65
CA ILE A 96 -5.25 -7.93 16.01
C ILE A 96 -4.95 -9.43 15.84
N LEU A 97 -4.12 -9.77 14.85
CA LEU A 97 -3.70 -11.15 14.59
C LEU A 97 -2.55 -11.61 15.51
N GLY A 98 -1.98 -10.71 16.30
CA GLY A 98 -0.86 -10.99 17.20
C GLY A 98 0.53 -10.75 16.59
N PHE A 99 0.60 -10.04 15.45
CA PHE A 99 1.86 -9.71 14.76
C PHE A 99 2.25 -8.26 15.03
N GLU A 100 3.51 -8.02 15.38
CA GLU A 100 4.09 -6.66 15.45
C GLU A 100 4.66 -6.29 14.07
N LEU A 101 3.79 -5.80 13.17
CA LEU A 101 4.17 -5.38 11.82
C LEU A 101 4.71 -3.94 11.79
N ASN A 102 5.67 -3.70 10.90
CA ASN A 102 6.20 -2.37 10.63
C ASN A 102 5.21 -1.51 9.85
N THR A 103 5.17 -0.23 10.19
CA THR A 103 4.29 0.71 9.47
C THR A 103 4.86 1.12 8.11
N LEU A 104 6.19 1.18 7.98
CA LEU A 104 6.89 1.64 6.78
C LEU A 104 7.67 0.53 6.06
N GLY A 105 7.87 -0.61 6.71
CA GLY A 105 8.59 -1.76 6.19
C GLY A 105 7.72 -2.82 5.51
N ILE A 106 8.39 -3.82 4.98
CA ILE A 106 7.77 -5.05 4.48
C ILE A 106 8.08 -6.16 5.46
N ASP A 107 7.05 -6.84 5.94
CA ASP A 107 7.19 -7.95 6.88
C ASP A 107 6.70 -9.26 6.22
N ILE A 108 7.19 -10.39 6.70
CA ILE A 108 6.77 -11.70 6.21
C ILE A 108 6.35 -12.59 7.38
N THR A 109 5.20 -13.24 7.22
CA THR A 109 4.73 -14.29 8.14
C THR A 109 4.58 -15.61 7.40
N VAL A 110 4.82 -16.73 8.09
CA VAL A 110 4.52 -18.08 7.63
C VAL A 110 3.88 -18.85 8.77
N GLY A 111 2.78 -19.53 8.50
CA GLY A 111 2.09 -20.34 9.51
C GLY A 111 1.72 -19.55 10.77
N GLY A 112 1.39 -18.26 10.64
CA GLY A 112 1.07 -17.42 11.78
C GLY A 112 2.28 -16.95 12.60
N ASN A 113 3.51 -17.08 12.12
CA ASN A 113 4.72 -16.59 12.78
C ASN A 113 5.44 -15.56 11.92
N ILE A 114 5.96 -14.51 12.52
CA ILE A 114 6.82 -13.55 11.83
C ILE A 114 8.17 -14.24 11.56
N ILE A 115 8.56 -14.30 10.28
CA ILE A 115 9.85 -14.85 9.86
C ILE A 115 10.82 -13.78 9.37
N GLY A 116 10.34 -12.57 9.11
CA GLY A 116 11.14 -11.43 8.73
C GLY A 116 10.40 -10.13 8.96
N SER A 117 11.14 -9.10 9.36
CA SER A 117 10.58 -7.80 9.77
C SER A 117 11.41 -6.67 9.18
N ASP A 118 10.76 -5.66 8.59
CA ASP A 118 11.35 -4.51 7.90
C ASP A 118 12.38 -4.92 6.82
N LEU A 119 12.01 -5.89 6.00
CA LEU A 119 12.89 -6.55 5.03
C LEU A 119 13.19 -5.65 3.83
N ASN A 120 14.43 -5.70 3.39
CA ASN A 120 14.84 -5.16 2.09
C ASN A 120 14.55 -6.16 0.95
N GLU A 121 14.74 -5.73 -0.30
CA GLU A 121 14.49 -6.54 -1.50
C GLU A 121 15.20 -7.89 -1.47
N ASN A 122 16.51 -7.93 -1.12
CA ASN A 122 17.30 -9.15 -1.14
C ASN A 122 16.82 -10.16 -0.10
N GLU A 123 16.43 -9.69 1.07
CA GLU A 123 15.88 -10.52 2.15
C GLU A 123 14.52 -11.09 1.76
N ILE A 124 13.65 -10.29 1.12
CA ILE A 124 12.37 -10.75 0.58
C ILE A 124 12.59 -11.83 -0.49
N LEU A 125 13.52 -11.58 -1.44
CA LEU A 125 13.84 -12.54 -2.49
C LEU A 125 14.39 -13.87 -1.92
N SER A 126 15.21 -13.80 -0.89
CA SER A 126 15.73 -14.99 -0.21
C SER A 126 14.61 -15.79 0.45
N ALA A 127 13.76 -15.12 1.23
CA ALA A 127 12.63 -15.77 1.88
C ALA A 127 11.65 -16.41 0.87
N LEU A 128 11.35 -15.72 -0.24
CA LEU A 128 10.50 -16.26 -1.29
C LEU A 128 11.09 -17.48 -1.99
N LYS A 129 12.41 -17.51 -2.22
CA LYS A 129 13.09 -18.64 -2.88
C LYS A 129 13.18 -19.88 -1.99
N GLU A 130 13.29 -19.67 -0.68
CA GLU A 130 13.38 -20.77 0.30
C GLU A 130 12.00 -21.36 0.63
N HIS A 131 10.94 -20.58 0.45
CA HIS A 131 9.58 -21.01 0.76
C HIS A 131 9.01 -21.95 -0.30
N GLN A 132 8.43 -23.08 0.14
CA GLN A 132 7.84 -24.09 -0.75
C GLN A 132 6.31 -24.15 -0.69
N GLY A 133 5.67 -23.20 0.00
CA GLY A 133 4.24 -23.11 0.13
C GLY A 133 3.62 -22.06 -0.79
N ASP A 134 2.36 -21.77 -0.55
CA ASP A 134 1.66 -20.68 -1.21
C ASP A 134 2.11 -19.33 -0.65
N VAL A 135 2.09 -18.30 -1.50
CA VAL A 135 2.45 -16.93 -1.14
C VAL A 135 1.29 -15.99 -1.47
N MET A 136 0.99 -15.06 -0.57
CA MET A 136 0.06 -13.97 -0.81
C MET A 136 0.71 -12.62 -0.45
N LEU A 137 0.56 -11.62 -1.31
CA LEU A 137 0.98 -10.25 -1.05
C LEU A 137 -0.23 -9.42 -0.64
N LEU A 138 -0.25 -8.94 0.60
CA LEU A 138 -1.27 -8.05 1.12
C LEU A 138 -0.80 -6.61 1.05
N LEU A 139 -1.56 -5.77 0.38
CA LEU A 139 -1.24 -4.36 0.19
C LEU A 139 -2.44 -3.48 0.56
N SER A 140 -2.16 -2.32 1.14
CA SER A 140 -3.16 -1.27 1.36
C SER A 140 -2.73 -0.01 0.61
N PRO A 141 -3.65 0.66 -0.13
CA PRO A 141 -3.30 1.86 -0.86
C PRO A 141 -2.73 2.94 0.06
N MET A 142 -1.62 3.54 -0.37
CA MET A 142 -0.95 4.61 0.36
C MET A 142 -1.39 5.98 -0.14
N GLY A 143 -1.65 6.87 0.81
CA GLY A 143 -2.04 8.26 0.54
C GLY A 143 -3.34 8.39 -0.25
N GLY A 144 -3.77 9.62 -0.49
CA GLY A 144 -4.98 9.92 -1.28
C GLY A 144 -4.84 9.68 -2.80
N GLN A 145 -3.64 9.28 -3.28
CA GLN A 145 -3.38 9.04 -4.70
C GLN A 145 -3.62 7.58 -5.14
N GLY A 146 -3.87 6.66 -4.20
CA GLY A 146 -4.21 5.28 -4.49
C GLY A 146 -3.05 4.39 -4.94
N PHE A 147 -1.78 4.76 -4.66
CA PHE A 147 -0.65 3.90 -4.97
C PHE A 147 -0.70 2.61 -4.15
N LEU A 148 -0.68 1.49 -4.85
CA LEU A 148 -0.61 0.17 -4.26
C LEU A 148 0.82 -0.39 -4.34
N ILE A 149 1.50 -0.19 -5.47
CA ILE A 149 2.89 -0.59 -5.72
C ILE A 149 3.62 0.60 -6.36
N GLY A 150 4.88 0.80 -5.96
CA GLY A 150 5.80 1.81 -6.48
C GLY A 150 6.20 2.81 -5.40
N ARG A 151 5.35 3.75 -5.06
CA ARG A 151 5.69 4.76 -4.05
C ARG A 151 5.56 4.19 -2.64
N GLY A 152 6.66 4.26 -1.87
CA GLY A 152 6.71 3.88 -0.45
C GLY A 152 6.85 2.38 -0.18
N ASN A 153 7.04 1.55 -1.21
CA ASN A 153 7.30 0.12 -1.09
C ASN A 153 8.20 -0.41 -2.21
N LEU A 154 9.30 0.30 -2.50
CA LEU A 154 10.25 -0.03 -3.56
C LEU A 154 10.92 -1.40 -3.37
N GLN A 155 10.89 -1.95 -2.15
CA GLN A 155 11.37 -3.31 -1.85
C GLN A 155 10.56 -4.38 -2.60
N LEU A 156 9.31 -4.06 -3.00
CA LEU A 156 8.48 -4.89 -3.87
C LEU A 156 8.89 -4.68 -5.34
N SER A 157 10.14 -4.99 -5.63
CA SER A 157 10.73 -4.85 -6.96
C SER A 157 10.05 -5.73 -8.00
N PRO A 158 10.29 -5.51 -9.30
CA PRO A 158 9.81 -6.40 -10.34
C PRO A 158 10.20 -7.85 -10.14
N ASP A 159 11.39 -8.14 -9.60
CA ASP A 159 11.85 -9.50 -9.34
C ASP A 159 11.05 -10.16 -8.21
N VAL A 160 10.78 -9.45 -7.13
CA VAL A 160 9.88 -9.90 -6.06
C VAL A 160 8.48 -10.20 -6.61
N LEU A 161 7.95 -9.27 -7.41
CA LEU A 161 6.61 -9.41 -8.01
C LEU A 161 6.52 -10.55 -9.04
N ARG A 162 7.61 -10.86 -9.76
CA ARG A 162 7.67 -12.02 -10.66
C ARG A 162 7.55 -13.34 -9.92
N ILE A 163 8.21 -13.47 -8.76
CA ILE A 163 8.12 -14.68 -7.92
C ILE A 163 6.72 -14.81 -7.31
N ILE A 164 6.18 -13.74 -6.73
CA ILE A 164 4.85 -13.76 -6.12
C ILE A 164 3.77 -13.99 -7.19
N GLY A 165 3.84 -13.25 -8.29
CA GLY A 165 2.84 -13.27 -9.36
C GLY A 165 1.67 -12.33 -9.12
N VAL A 166 1.21 -11.66 -10.19
CA VAL A 166 0.15 -10.62 -10.14
C VAL A 166 -1.19 -11.13 -9.61
N ASN A 167 -1.45 -12.44 -9.68
CA ASN A 167 -2.70 -13.05 -9.22
C ASN A 167 -2.72 -13.29 -7.71
N ARG A 168 -1.58 -13.22 -7.06
CA ARG A 168 -1.41 -13.41 -5.62
C ARG A 168 -1.31 -12.09 -4.85
N VAL A 169 -1.67 -10.98 -5.50
CA VAL A 169 -1.79 -9.66 -4.87
C VAL A 169 -3.24 -9.44 -4.46
N LEU A 170 -3.45 -9.15 -3.18
CA LEU A 170 -4.73 -8.82 -2.58
C LEU A 170 -4.67 -7.43 -1.95
N GLY A 171 -5.57 -6.55 -2.37
CA GLY A 171 -5.71 -5.22 -1.78
C GLY A 171 -6.54 -5.26 -0.49
N ILE A 172 -6.14 -4.47 0.50
CA ILE A 172 -6.94 -4.20 1.71
C ILE A 172 -7.36 -2.74 1.67
N VAL A 173 -8.67 -2.51 1.50
CA VAL A 173 -9.20 -1.14 1.28
C VAL A 173 -10.41 -0.93 2.17
N THR A 174 -10.27 -0.17 3.24
CA THR A 174 -11.40 0.18 4.10
C THR A 174 -12.44 1.04 3.35
N PRO A 175 -13.72 1.04 3.74
CA PRO A 175 -14.74 1.90 3.14
C PRO A 175 -14.36 3.38 3.13
N ALA A 176 -13.70 3.87 4.19
CA ALA A 176 -13.23 5.24 4.26
C ALA A 176 -12.20 5.56 3.14
N LYS A 177 -11.26 4.64 2.89
CA LYS A 177 -10.31 4.78 1.77
C LYS A 177 -11.00 4.71 0.41
N MET A 178 -12.03 3.86 0.27
CA MET A 178 -12.79 3.73 -0.99
C MET A 178 -13.43 5.03 -1.45
N LEU A 179 -13.86 5.89 -0.53
CA LEU A 179 -14.50 7.18 -0.88
C LEU A 179 -13.56 8.12 -1.65
N THR A 180 -12.25 7.97 -1.44
CA THR A 180 -11.24 8.83 -2.06
C THR A 180 -10.53 8.18 -3.25
N LEU A 181 -10.69 6.85 -3.44
CA LEU A 181 -10.00 6.11 -4.49
C LEU A 181 -10.81 6.08 -5.79
N ARG A 182 -10.18 6.46 -6.89
CA ARG A 182 -10.72 6.27 -8.26
C ARG A 182 -10.21 4.99 -8.91
N SER A 183 -8.95 4.64 -8.64
CA SER A 183 -8.27 3.44 -9.13
C SER A 183 -7.12 3.10 -8.19
N LEU A 184 -6.60 1.88 -8.30
CA LEU A 184 -5.36 1.46 -7.66
C LEU A 184 -4.22 1.70 -8.64
N ARG A 185 -3.21 2.45 -8.22
CA ARG A 185 -2.07 2.80 -9.07
C ARG A 185 -0.93 1.81 -8.84
N ILE A 186 -0.34 1.38 -9.95
CA ILE A 186 0.82 0.49 -10.02
C ILE A 186 1.89 1.18 -10.84
N GLU A 187 3.10 1.23 -10.29
CA GLU A 187 4.28 1.79 -10.94
C GLU A 187 5.49 0.94 -10.51
N THR A 188 5.78 -0.12 -11.25
CA THR A 188 6.88 -1.03 -10.87
C THR A 188 8.23 -0.58 -11.40
N GLY A 189 8.24 0.29 -12.41
CA GLY A 189 9.45 0.70 -13.12
C GLY A 189 9.97 -0.33 -14.11
N ASP A 190 9.24 -1.43 -14.34
CA ASP A 190 9.56 -2.48 -15.31
C ASP A 190 8.38 -2.66 -16.26
N SER A 191 8.61 -2.40 -17.54
CA SER A 191 7.54 -2.37 -18.54
C SER A 191 6.84 -3.73 -18.74
N GLU A 192 7.53 -4.85 -18.53
CA GLU A 192 6.92 -6.18 -18.62
C GLU A 192 5.97 -6.42 -17.44
N MET A 193 6.40 -6.09 -16.23
CA MET A 193 5.59 -6.24 -15.04
C MET A 193 4.39 -5.29 -15.06
N ASP A 194 4.60 -4.05 -15.48
CA ASP A 194 3.54 -3.06 -15.66
C ASP A 194 2.51 -3.54 -16.70
N GLN A 195 2.96 -4.17 -17.79
CA GLN A 195 2.07 -4.76 -18.78
C GLN A 195 1.24 -5.92 -18.18
N ARG A 196 1.83 -6.79 -17.35
CA ARG A 196 1.10 -7.88 -16.67
C ARG A 196 -0.02 -7.35 -15.76
N PHE A 197 0.22 -6.27 -15.03
CA PHE A 197 -0.81 -5.60 -14.24
C PHE A 197 -1.87 -4.90 -15.11
N SER A 198 -1.44 -4.29 -16.22
CA SER A 198 -2.34 -3.66 -17.19
C SER A 198 -3.29 -4.68 -17.82
N ASP A 199 -2.78 -5.86 -18.19
CA ASP A 199 -3.57 -6.97 -18.76
C ASP A 199 -4.58 -7.51 -17.76
N LYS A 200 -4.22 -7.52 -16.46
CA LYS A 200 -5.14 -7.92 -15.38
C LYS A 200 -6.31 -6.95 -15.22
N LYS A 201 -6.15 -5.67 -15.53
CA LYS A 201 -7.16 -4.58 -15.51
C LYS A 201 -7.78 -4.28 -14.15
N TYR A 202 -7.99 -5.28 -13.33
CA TYR A 202 -8.70 -5.17 -12.05
C TYR A 202 -7.99 -5.96 -10.97
N LEU A 203 -8.04 -5.45 -9.76
CA LEU A 203 -7.56 -6.15 -8.57
C LEU A 203 -8.72 -6.43 -7.61
N LYS A 204 -8.73 -7.64 -7.06
CA LYS A 204 -9.61 -8.00 -5.95
C LYS A 204 -9.13 -7.27 -4.69
N VAL A 205 -10.05 -6.63 -4.00
CA VAL A 205 -9.78 -5.98 -2.71
C VAL A 205 -10.74 -6.49 -1.66
N LEU A 206 -10.22 -6.66 -0.45
CA LEU A 206 -10.99 -6.98 0.73
C LEU A 206 -11.38 -5.68 1.43
N GLN A 207 -12.67 -5.51 1.74
CA GLN A 207 -13.24 -4.28 2.30
C GLN A 207 -13.81 -4.48 3.71
N GLY A 208 -14.01 -5.71 4.12
CA GLY A 208 -14.55 -6.14 5.41
C GLY A 208 -14.62 -7.64 5.49
N TYR A 209 -15.20 -8.18 6.58
CA TYR A 209 -15.37 -9.62 6.72
C TYR A 209 -16.17 -10.21 5.57
N ARG A 210 -15.55 -11.15 4.82
CA ARG A 210 -16.12 -11.80 3.62
C ARG A 210 -16.65 -10.84 2.56
N THR A 211 -16.26 -9.57 2.62
CA THR A 211 -16.71 -8.54 1.69
C THR A 211 -15.56 -8.17 0.75
N THR A 212 -15.71 -8.56 -0.51
CA THR A 212 -14.72 -8.26 -1.56
C THR A 212 -15.29 -7.37 -2.63
N ARG A 213 -14.44 -6.54 -3.21
CA ARG A 213 -14.73 -5.74 -4.39
C ARG A 213 -13.62 -5.88 -5.41
N VAL A 214 -13.88 -5.33 -6.59
CA VAL A 214 -12.92 -5.28 -7.69
C VAL A 214 -12.67 -3.83 -8.02
N LEU A 215 -11.42 -3.40 -7.97
CA LEU A 215 -11.02 -2.05 -8.32
C LEU A 215 -10.21 -2.05 -9.60
N LYS A 216 -10.42 -1.00 -10.40
CA LYS A 216 -9.64 -0.78 -11.63
C LYS A 216 -8.18 -0.50 -11.28
N LEU A 217 -7.27 -1.13 -12.00
CA LEU A 217 -5.85 -0.80 -11.98
C LEU A 217 -5.57 0.37 -12.96
N SER A 218 -4.73 1.28 -12.54
CA SER A 218 -4.08 2.30 -13.38
C SER A 218 -2.59 2.03 -13.31
N VAL A 219 -2.01 1.70 -14.44
CA VAL A 219 -0.57 1.47 -14.59
C VAL A 219 -0.02 2.70 -15.30
N ASP A 220 0.96 3.35 -14.71
CA ASP A 220 1.54 4.62 -15.20
C ASP A 220 2.83 4.37 -15.98
#